data_7d6f2dc2b1efcc2c64e481fb97daeded
#
_entry.id   7d6f2dc2b1efcc2c64e481fb97daeded
#
_cell.length_a   1.000
_cell.length_b   1.000
_cell.length_c   1.000
_cell.angle_alpha   90.00
_cell.angle_beta   90.00
_cell.angle_gamma   90.00
#
_symmetry.space_group_name_H-M   'P 1'
#
loop_
_entity.id
_entity.type
_entity.pdbx_description
1 polymer ?
#
loop_
_entity_poly.entity_id
_entity_poly.type
_entity_poly.pdbx_seq_one_letter_code
_entity_poly.pdbx_strand_id
1 'polypeptide(L)'
;MIDVELSNIWGSVSLPDLLSGEKDLFDAHMQLRTNTPDGPDFLGWLNAPEGVMARAVLAIGQAAEKIAELGDTLVIVGSGDAPLAVQAAIRALGKEGGVRLIFAGMSLSASAYEQLCGQLEGQDFCLLLTAQGAVDMECGVASRAVRWLLDRRYGPEAKQHIFVCAPKNSLLHTMAQEEGYTFLAQPAQLGCADSALSPAVLLPMAAAGIEPLSVLEGAGQAYHDYDLRAFENPVWMYAGARHALELRARRTELLGIFDPACMALGRWWARSTARRSCRGGYGVLPVPAELPGALDALDAMLDGSRSAFETFLRVPLPARKRNIELDWKDYDDLGYLSGRSVGEAEGAMFDALVQTHAALDIPLIVLSAEQLDAPQLGELFYFLELTAALCAAADGLNPFDRKRSSPTRAQAAALLRG
;
A
#
# COMPACT_ATOMS: atom_id res chain seq x y z
N MET A 1 -2.82 -9.75 -15.34
CA MET A 1 -3.39 -10.52 -14.19
C MET A 1 -2.23 -10.94 -13.29
N ILE A 2 -2.43 -10.84 -11.97
CA ILE A 2 -1.44 -11.34 -10.99
C ILE A 2 -1.45 -12.87 -11.04
N ASP A 3 -0.26 -13.46 -11.15
CA ASP A 3 -0.06 -14.91 -11.04
C ASP A 3 0.41 -15.28 -9.63
N VAL A 4 -0.05 -16.43 -9.13
CA VAL A 4 0.23 -16.92 -7.77
C VAL A 4 0.82 -18.33 -7.87
N GLU A 5 2.10 -18.44 -7.61
CA GLU A 5 2.79 -19.73 -7.59
C GLU A 5 2.86 -20.28 -6.16
N LEU A 6 2.33 -21.50 -5.98
CA LEU A 6 2.24 -22.20 -4.70
C LEU A 6 3.11 -23.48 -4.66
N SER A 7 3.99 -23.69 -5.64
CA SER A 7 4.77 -24.93 -5.77
C SER A 7 5.60 -25.25 -4.52
N ASN A 8 6.02 -24.22 -3.77
CA ASN A 8 6.92 -24.36 -2.63
C ASN A 8 6.22 -24.32 -1.25
N ILE A 9 4.88 -24.50 -1.18
CA ILE A 9 4.18 -24.61 0.11
C ILE A 9 3.89 -26.05 0.52
N TRP A 10 3.99 -27.02 -0.42
CA TRP A 10 3.49 -28.39 -0.24
C TRP A 10 4.20 -29.20 0.84
N GLY A 11 5.39 -28.82 1.29
CA GLY A 11 6.04 -29.38 2.46
C GLY A 11 5.35 -29.04 3.79
N SER A 12 4.65 -27.90 3.84
CA SER A 12 3.98 -27.37 5.04
C SER A 12 2.46 -27.45 4.98
N VAL A 13 1.86 -27.38 3.80
CA VAL A 13 0.42 -27.40 3.56
C VAL A 13 0.13 -28.46 2.50
N SER A 14 -0.79 -29.38 2.77
CA SER A 14 -1.24 -30.33 1.76
C SER A 14 -2.40 -29.75 0.92
N LEU A 15 -2.65 -30.33 -0.26
CA LEU A 15 -3.83 -29.96 -1.06
C LEU A 15 -5.15 -30.09 -0.28
N PRO A 16 -5.40 -31.17 0.50
CA PRO A 16 -6.57 -31.24 1.37
C PRO A 16 -6.64 -30.11 2.41
N ASP A 17 -5.50 -29.67 2.97
CA ASP A 17 -5.48 -28.52 3.91
C ASP A 17 -5.93 -27.23 3.22
N LEU A 18 -5.43 -26.99 2.01
CA LEU A 18 -5.82 -25.83 1.20
C LEU A 18 -7.31 -25.86 0.86
N LEU A 19 -7.81 -27.01 0.39
CA LEU A 19 -9.22 -27.20 0.04
C LEU A 19 -10.16 -27.18 1.25
N SER A 20 -9.67 -27.50 2.44
CA SER A 20 -10.49 -27.43 3.67
C SER A 20 -10.99 -26.01 3.97
N GLY A 21 -10.25 -24.97 3.56
CA GLY A 21 -10.64 -23.57 3.68
C GLY A 21 -11.57 -23.07 2.57
N GLU A 22 -11.88 -23.87 1.55
CA GLU A 22 -12.68 -23.43 0.39
C GLU A 22 -14.05 -22.90 0.79
N LYS A 23 -14.71 -23.58 1.72
CA LYS A 23 -16.04 -23.17 2.21
C LYS A 23 -15.95 -21.80 2.92
N ASP A 24 -14.95 -21.59 3.76
CA ASP A 24 -14.81 -20.35 4.51
C ASP A 24 -14.49 -19.18 3.56
N LEU A 25 -13.65 -19.41 2.53
CA LEU A 25 -13.39 -18.44 1.48
C LEU A 25 -14.62 -18.15 0.63
N PHE A 26 -15.44 -19.19 0.31
CA PHE A 26 -16.67 -19.01 -0.44
C PHE A 26 -17.67 -18.16 0.35
N ASP A 27 -17.91 -18.50 1.61
CA ASP A 27 -18.81 -17.77 2.49
C ASP A 27 -18.32 -16.31 2.69
N ALA A 28 -17.00 -16.13 2.88
CA ALA A 28 -16.37 -14.81 2.97
C ALA A 28 -16.56 -13.97 1.69
N HIS A 29 -16.31 -14.57 0.51
CA HIS A 29 -16.46 -13.88 -0.77
C HIS A 29 -17.94 -13.52 -1.02
N MET A 30 -18.87 -14.42 -0.73
CA MET A 30 -20.31 -14.16 -0.80
C MET A 30 -20.71 -12.99 0.11
N GLN A 31 -20.25 -12.96 1.37
CA GLN A 31 -20.50 -11.88 2.29
C GLN A 31 -19.98 -10.54 1.75
N LEU A 32 -18.75 -10.51 1.23
CA LEU A 32 -18.16 -9.31 0.66
C LEU A 32 -18.96 -8.79 -0.56
N ARG A 33 -19.49 -9.68 -1.38
CA ARG A 33 -20.28 -9.31 -2.58
C ARG A 33 -21.73 -8.98 -2.30
N THR A 34 -22.32 -9.53 -1.24
CA THR A 34 -23.74 -9.30 -0.90
C THR A 34 -23.97 -8.21 0.14
N ASN A 35 -22.93 -7.49 0.56
CA ASN A 35 -23.01 -6.45 1.59
C ASN A 35 -23.48 -6.95 2.96
N THR A 36 -23.27 -8.22 3.28
CA THR A 36 -23.66 -8.77 4.58
C THR A 36 -22.46 -9.13 5.43
N PRO A 37 -21.80 -8.21 6.07
CA PRO A 37 -21.78 -8.09 7.52
C PRO A 37 -21.84 -6.64 7.97
N ASP A 38 -22.68 -6.36 8.96
CA ASP A 38 -22.75 -5.11 9.70
C ASP A 38 -22.93 -3.79 8.92
N GLY A 39 -23.50 -3.86 7.70
CA GLY A 39 -23.95 -2.69 6.98
C GLY A 39 -23.35 -2.46 5.59
N PRO A 40 -24.16 -1.93 4.67
CA PRO A 40 -23.79 -1.70 3.27
C PRO A 40 -22.73 -0.62 3.08
N ASP A 41 -22.29 0.05 4.14
CA ASP A 41 -21.55 1.31 4.08
C ASP A 41 -20.03 1.15 3.86
N PHE A 42 -19.48 -0.08 3.93
CA PHE A 42 -18.03 -0.29 3.95
C PHE A 42 -17.42 -0.90 2.70
N LEU A 43 -18.23 -1.33 1.76
CA LEU A 43 -17.77 -2.01 0.55
C LEU A 43 -17.51 -1.05 -0.63
N GLY A 44 -17.47 0.26 -0.37
CA GLY A 44 -17.30 1.27 -1.42
C GLY A 44 -16.05 1.07 -2.27
N TRP A 45 -14.97 0.54 -1.70
CA TRP A 45 -13.76 0.27 -2.46
C TRP A 45 -13.87 -0.98 -3.36
N LEU A 46 -14.64 -1.99 -2.99
CA LEU A 46 -14.88 -3.16 -3.85
C LEU A 46 -15.57 -2.80 -5.16
N ASN A 47 -16.43 -1.80 -5.12
CA ASN A 47 -17.15 -1.28 -6.29
C ASN A 47 -16.55 0.06 -6.78
N ALA A 48 -15.42 0.49 -6.20
CA ALA A 48 -14.78 1.77 -6.51
C ALA A 48 -14.52 1.97 -8.01
N PRO A 49 -14.06 0.94 -8.77
CA PRO A 49 -13.78 1.12 -10.19
C PRO A 49 -15.00 1.49 -11.04
N GLU A 50 -16.20 1.05 -10.64
CA GLU A 50 -17.42 1.23 -11.44
C GLU A 50 -18.32 2.39 -10.96
N GLY A 51 -18.15 2.83 -9.72
CA GLY A 51 -19.11 3.70 -9.05
C GLY A 51 -18.66 5.15 -8.89
N VAL A 52 -18.66 5.58 -7.63
CA VAL A 52 -18.39 6.97 -7.20
C VAL A 52 -17.00 7.46 -7.62
N MET A 53 -16.02 6.56 -7.72
CA MET A 53 -14.63 6.92 -8.03
C MET A 53 -14.47 7.39 -9.47
N ALA A 54 -15.14 6.75 -10.43
CA ALA A 54 -15.12 7.22 -11.82
C ALA A 54 -15.66 8.66 -11.96
N ARG A 55 -16.63 9.05 -11.12
CA ARG A 55 -17.16 10.43 -11.10
C ARG A 55 -16.21 11.41 -10.41
N ALA A 56 -15.37 10.94 -9.51
CA ALA A 56 -14.39 11.78 -8.81
C ALA A 56 -13.18 12.12 -9.68
N VAL A 57 -12.89 11.35 -10.74
CA VAL A 57 -11.70 11.54 -11.60
C VAL A 57 -11.62 12.95 -12.18
N LEU A 58 -12.76 13.49 -12.65
CA LEU A 58 -12.79 14.88 -13.18
C LEU A 58 -12.40 15.91 -12.12
N ALA A 59 -12.96 15.80 -10.92
CA ALA A 59 -12.64 16.72 -9.81
C ALA A 59 -11.19 16.54 -9.34
N ILE A 60 -10.66 15.31 -9.38
CA ILE A 60 -9.26 15.00 -9.08
C ILE A 60 -8.36 15.67 -10.12
N GLY A 61 -8.66 15.54 -11.42
CA GLY A 61 -7.88 16.17 -12.49
C GLY A 61 -7.82 17.69 -12.33
N GLN A 62 -8.97 18.33 -12.14
CA GLN A 62 -9.05 19.79 -11.91
C GLN A 62 -8.27 20.24 -10.67
N ALA A 63 -8.32 19.47 -9.60
CA ALA A 63 -7.56 19.78 -8.39
C ALA A 63 -6.06 19.59 -8.60
N ALA A 64 -5.65 18.58 -9.36
CA ALA A 64 -4.24 18.32 -9.70
C ALA A 64 -3.67 19.44 -10.60
N GLU A 65 -4.43 19.89 -11.61
CA GLU A 65 -4.06 21.05 -12.45
C GLU A 65 -3.88 22.29 -11.60
N LYS A 66 -4.83 22.58 -10.72
CA LYS A 66 -4.72 23.73 -9.80
C LYS A 66 -3.51 23.63 -8.87
N ILE A 67 -3.16 22.45 -8.38
CA ILE A 67 -1.95 22.25 -7.58
C ILE A 67 -0.71 22.59 -8.39
N ALA A 68 -0.60 22.11 -9.63
CA ALA A 68 0.52 22.38 -10.51
C ALA A 68 0.64 23.86 -10.92
N GLU A 69 -0.46 24.59 -11.02
CA GLU A 69 -0.48 26.05 -11.27
C GLU A 69 0.01 26.85 -10.06
N LEU A 70 -0.27 26.37 -8.83
CA LEU A 70 0.04 27.08 -7.58
C LEU A 70 1.43 26.80 -7.05
N GLY A 71 2.08 25.71 -7.47
CA GLY A 71 3.42 25.38 -7.04
C GLY A 71 3.93 24.06 -7.59
N ASP A 72 5.22 23.83 -7.46
CA ASP A 72 5.92 22.63 -7.92
C ASP A 72 6.00 21.54 -6.85
N THR A 73 5.48 21.80 -5.66
CA THR A 73 5.56 20.91 -4.50
C THR A 73 4.19 20.74 -3.84
N LEU A 74 3.81 19.48 -3.57
CA LEU A 74 2.64 19.12 -2.78
C LEU A 74 3.08 18.41 -1.49
N VAL A 75 2.77 19.02 -0.35
CA VAL A 75 2.97 18.39 0.96
C VAL A 75 1.73 17.59 1.33
N ILE A 76 1.88 16.29 1.51
CA ILE A 76 0.80 15.37 1.87
C ILE A 76 0.88 15.12 3.37
N VAL A 77 -0.11 15.63 4.10
CA VAL A 77 -0.26 15.36 5.54
C VAL A 77 -1.41 14.38 5.72
N GLY A 78 -1.07 13.17 6.08
CA GLY A 78 -2.03 12.09 6.27
C GLY A 78 -1.47 11.00 7.15
N SER A 79 -2.35 10.35 7.87
CA SER A 79 -2.06 9.11 8.58
C SER A 79 -2.74 7.95 7.89
N GLY A 80 -2.18 6.78 8.04
CA GLY A 80 -2.84 5.61 7.52
C GLY A 80 -2.19 5.04 6.26
N ASP A 81 -3.01 4.45 5.43
CA ASP A 81 -2.56 3.65 4.30
C ASP A 81 -2.37 4.53 3.04
N ALA A 82 -3.14 5.62 2.92
CA ALA A 82 -3.11 6.49 1.75
C ALA A 82 -1.71 7.05 1.42
N PRO A 83 -0.94 7.65 2.36
CA PRO A 83 0.40 8.13 2.04
C PRO A 83 1.36 7.04 1.58
N LEU A 84 1.23 5.81 2.09
CA LEU A 84 2.06 4.67 1.67
C LEU A 84 1.67 4.18 0.27
N ALA A 85 0.37 4.15 -0.07
CA ALA A 85 -0.10 3.82 -1.40
C ALA A 85 0.40 4.84 -2.44
N VAL A 86 0.37 6.14 -2.11
CA VAL A 86 0.93 7.19 -2.96
C VAL A 86 2.44 6.99 -3.14
N GLN A 87 3.18 6.73 -2.05
CA GLN A 87 4.61 6.45 -2.14
C GLN A 87 4.90 5.24 -3.04
N ALA A 88 4.10 4.18 -2.92
CA ALA A 88 4.21 3.00 -3.78
C ALA A 88 4.04 3.36 -5.26
N ALA A 89 2.97 4.10 -5.60
CA ALA A 89 2.72 4.51 -6.96
C ALA A 89 3.83 5.40 -7.54
N ILE A 90 4.28 6.40 -6.78
CA ILE A 90 5.34 7.32 -7.24
C ILE A 90 6.67 6.61 -7.42
N ARG A 91 7.02 5.69 -6.52
CA ARG A 91 8.27 4.94 -6.62
C ARG A 91 8.26 3.99 -7.81
N ALA A 92 7.12 3.36 -8.07
CA ALA A 92 6.95 2.42 -9.18
C ALA A 92 6.78 3.12 -10.54
N LEU A 93 5.99 4.20 -10.60
CA LEU A 93 5.50 4.78 -11.85
C LEU A 93 5.84 6.27 -12.02
N GLY A 94 6.52 6.89 -11.04
CA GLY A 94 6.79 8.33 -11.06
C GLY A 94 7.49 8.77 -12.34
N LYS A 95 7.00 9.85 -12.93
CA LYS A 95 7.56 10.46 -14.13
C LYS A 95 8.34 11.72 -13.75
N GLU A 96 9.34 12.06 -14.54
CA GLU A 96 10.00 13.35 -14.45
C GLU A 96 9.02 14.47 -14.91
N GLY A 97 9.03 15.60 -14.20
CA GLY A 97 8.25 16.78 -14.57
C GLY A 97 6.88 16.92 -13.90
N GLY A 98 6.46 15.99 -13.06
CA GLY A 98 5.29 16.17 -12.19
C GLY A 98 5.58 16.98 -10.93
N VAL A 99 4.53 17.32 -10.18
CA VAL A 99 4.64 18.00 -8.88
C VAL A 99 5.41 17.12 -7.90
N ARG A 100 6.41 17.68 -7.23
CA ARG A 100 7.20 16.99 -6.21
C ARG A 100 6.37 16.72 -4.98
N LEU A 101 6.35 15.47 -4.51
CA LEU A 101 5.58 15.06 -3.33
C LEU A 101 6.47 14.99 -2.09
N ILE A 102 6.04 15.64 -1.01
CA ILE A 102 6.64 15.54 0.32
C ILE A 102 5.62 14.94 1.29
N PHE A 103 6.03 13.93 2.04
CA PHE A 103 5.15 13.23 2.98
C PHE A 103 5.43 13.64 4.42
N ALA A 104 4.39 14.04 5.14
CA ALA A 104 4.46 14.45 6.54
C ALA A 104 3.30 13.85 7.37
N GLY A 105 3.41 13.89 8.70
CA GLY A 105 2.36 13.37 9.57
C GLY A 105 2.50 11.89 9.93
N MET A 106 3.67 11.28 9.66
CA MET A 106 3.98 9.89 10.06
C MET A 106 5.08 9.82 11.14
N SER A 107 5.54 10.95 11.66
CA SER A 107 6.60 11.05 12.65
C SER A 107 6.30 12.15 13.67
N LEU A 108 6.88 12.04 14.87
CA LEU A 108 6.94 13.08 15.91
C LEU A 108 8.39 13.51 16.18
N SER A 109 9.30 13.30 15.21
CA SER A 109 10.69 13.72 15.32
C SER A 109 10.83 15.22 15.08
N ALA A 110 11.36 15.98 16.04
CA ALA A 110 11.62 17.41 15.88
C ALA A 110 12.56 17.70 14.70
N SER A 111 13.62 16.91 14.54
CA SER A 111 14.56 17.08 13.42
C SER A 111 13.91 16.86 12.06
N ALA A 112 12.96 15.92 11.94
CA ALA A 112 12.20 15.72 10.71
C ALA A 112 11.30 16.93 10.38
N TYR A 113 10.73 17.58 11.39
CA TYR A 113 9.96 18.82 11.19
C TYR A 113 10.83 20.02 10.83
N GLU A 114 11.99 20.17 11.46
CA GLU A 114 12.97 21.22 11.09
C GLU A 114 13.42 21.05 9.63
N GLN A 115 13.72 19.81 9.22
CA GLN A 115 14.09 19.50 7.85
C GLN A 115 12.95 19.80 6.87
N LEU A 116 11.71 19.42 7.20
CA LEU A 116 10.52 19.73 6.41
C LEU A 116 10.34 21.24 6.22
N CYS A 117 10.41 22.01 7.32
CA CYS A 117 10.27 23.46 7.27
C CYS A 117 11.38 24.10 6.42
N GLY A 118 12.63 23.66 6.58
CA GLY A 118 13.76 24.14 5.79
C GLY A 118 13.63 23.83 4.29
N GLN A 119 13.06 22.69 3.93
CA GLN A 119 12.80 22.32 2.52
C GLN A 119 11.69 23.16 1.88
N LEU A 120 10.76 23.69 2.66
CA LEU A 120 9.62 24.48 2.18
C LEU A 120 9.87 25.96 2.21
N GLU A 121 10.90 26.42 2.94
CA GLU A 121 11.21 27.84 3.06
C GLU A 121 11.58 28.43 1.69
N GLY A 122 10.88 29.48 1.29
CA GLY A 122 11.10 30.13 0.00
C GLY A 122 10.50 29.39 -1.21
N GLN A 123 9.94 28.21 -1.05
CA GLN A 123 9.32 27.45 -2.15
C GLN A 123 7.82 27.79 -2.31
N ASP A 124 7.30 27.60 -3.53
CA ASP A 124 5.85 27.59 -3.76
C ASP A 124 5.33 26.17 -3.63
N PHE A 125 4.38 25.96 -2.73
CA PHE A 125 3.86 24.65 -2.43
C PHE A 125 2.39 24.67 -2.06
N CYS A 126 1.76 23.51 -2.22
CA CYS A 126 0.41 23.22 -1.76
C CYS A 126 0.42 22.19 -0.62
N LEU A 127 -0.65 22.16 0.15
CA LEU A 127 -0.90 21.21 1.24
C LEU A 127 -2.12 20.36 0.91
N LEU A 128 -1.96 19.04 0.97
CA LEU A 128 -3.08 18.10 1.01
C LEU A 128 -3.23 17.54 2.42
N LEU A 129 -4.37 17.80 3.05
CA LEU A 129 -4.77 17.17 4.30
C LEU A 129 -5.68 15.99 4.00
N THR A 130 -5.34 14.81 4.52
CA THR A 130 -6.19 13.63 4.34
C THR A 130 -6.38 12.85 5.63
N ALA A 131 -7.63 12.46 5.90
CA ALA A 131 -7.97 11.53 6.96
C ALA A 131 -9.31 10.85 6.65
N GLN A 132 -9.39 9.54 6.87
CA GLN A 132 -10.65 8.79 6.77
C GLN A 132 -11.50 8.88 8.05
N GLY A 133 -10.87 9.17 9.17
CA GLY A 133 -11.49 9.28 10.48
C GLY A 133 -10.97 10.48 11.27
N ALA A 134 -10.68 10.27 12.55
CA ALA A 134 -10.04 11.28 13.38
C ALA A 134 -8.61 11.56 12.91
N VAL A 135 -8.19 12.82 13.03
CA VAL A 135 -6.81 13.23 12.75
C VAL A 135 -5.90 12.72 13.87
N ASP A 136 -4.90 11.93 13.51
CA ASP A 136 -3.89 11.47 14.46
C ASP A 136 -3.00 12.64 14.94
N MET A 137 -2.39 12.48 16.11
CA MET A 137 -1.52 13.52 16.72
C MET A 137 -0.41 13.96 15.77
N GLU A 138 0.24 13.00 15.12
CA GLU A 138 1.35 13.23 14.18
C GLU A 138 0.89 14.10 12.99
N CYS A 139 -0.27 13.81 12.46
CA CYS A 139 -0.89 14.61 11.39
C CYS A 139 -1.31 16.00 11.89
N GLY A 140 -1.83 16.07 13.10
CA GLY A 140 -2.20 17.34 13.70
C GLY A 140 -1.00 18.28 13.89
N VAL A 141 0.16 17.76 14.31
CA VAL A 141 1.41 18.52 14.43
C VAL A 141 1.91 18.98 13.07
N ALA A 142 1.99 18.04 12.08
CA ALA A 142 2.43 18.36 10.73
C ALA A 142 1.52 19.40 10.05
N SER A 143 0.21 19.21 10.15
CA SER A 143 -0.78 20.14 9.59
C SER A 143 -0.63 21.56 10.12
N ARG A 144 -0.40 21.72 11.42
CA ARG A 144 -0.20 23.05 12.03
C ARG A 144 1.08 23.71 11.53
N ALA A 145 2.17 22.96 11.45
CA ALA A 145 3.46 23.47 10.98
C ALA A 145 3.38 23.93 9.52
N VAL A 146 2.81 23.11 8.63
CA VAL A 146 2.74 23.43 7.20
C VAL A 146 1.74 24.55 6.91
N ARG A 147 0.58 24.59 7.59
CA ARG A 147 -0.36 25.70 7.47
C ARG A 147 0.25 27.02 7.93
N TRP A 148 0.99 27.02 9.04
CA TRP A 148 1.68 28.22 9.50
C TRP A 148 2.70 28.75 8.48
N LEU A 149 3.41 27.87 7.76
CA LEU A 149 4.31 28.30 6.66
C LEU A 149 3.52 28.90 5.51
N LEU A 150 2.37 28.32 5.12
CA LEU A 150 1.51 28.87 4.09
C LEU A 150 0.96 30.26 4.47
N ASP A 151 0.47 30.40 5.71
CA ASP A 151 -0.05 31.66 6.22
C ASP A 151 1.02 32.77 6.21
N ARG A 152 2.25 32.42 6.58
CA ARG A 152 3.39 33.38 6.53
C ARG A 152 3.76 33.78 5.11
N ARG A 153 3.64 32.88 4.15
CA ARG A 153 4.04 33.12 2.77
C ARG A 153 2.97 33.86 1.96
N TYR A 154 1.72 33.43 2.08
CA TYR A 154 0.63 33.88 1.22
C TYR A 154 -0.43 34.70 1.95
N GLY A 155 -0.37 34.81 3.27
CA GLY A 155 -1.38 35.55 4.04
C GLY A 155 -2.80 35.08 3.76
N PRO A 156 -3.74 35.96 3.39
CA PRO A 156 -5.14 35.60 3.12
C PRO A 156 -5.34 34.64 1.94
N GLU A 157 -4.35 34.55 1.03
CA GLU A 157 -4.40 33.66 -0.14
C GLU A 157 -3.95 32.22 0.18
N ALA A 158 -3.39 31.98 1.38
CA ALA A 158 -2.95 30.65 1.83
C ALA A 158 -4.02 29.56 1.67
N LYS A 159 -5.30 29.93 1.83
CA LYS A 159 -6.44 29.02 1.65
C LYS A 159 -6.53 28.39 0.26
N GLN A 160 -6.02 29.07 -0.78
CA GLN A 160 -6.05 28.56 -2.16
C GLN A 160 -5.04 27.41 -2.35
N HIS A 161 -4.01 27.34 -1.53
CA HIS A 161 -2.97 26.30 -1.53
C HIS A 161 -3.32 25.09 -0.66
N ILE A 162 -4.51 25.06 -0.02
CA ILE A 162 -4.89 23.99 0.90
C ILE A 162 -6.02 23.16 0.30
N PHE A 163 -5.74 21.87 0.18
CA PHE A 163 -6.66 20.85 -0.34
C PHE A 163 -6.98 19.86 0.79
N VAL A 164 -8.22 19.41 0.86
CA VAL A 164 -8.67 18.47 1.90
C VAL A 164 -9.38 17.30 1.25
N CYS A 165 -8.92 16.09 1.53
CA CYS A 165 -9.59 14.85 1.17
C CYS A 165 -10.09 14.15 2.44
N ALA A 166 -11.40 14.15 2.67
CA ALA A 166 -12.01 13.55 3.85
C ALA A 166 -13.48 13.16 3.61
N PRO A 167 -14.08 12.31 4.45
CA PRO A 167 -15.51 12.05 4.39
C PRO A 167 -16.32 13.32 4.66
N LYS A 168 -17.47 13.44 4.02
CA LYS A 168 -18.45 14.47 4.35
C LYS A 168 -18.86 14.36 5.82
N ASN A 169 -19.13 15.50 6.45
CA ASN A 169 -19.49 15.61 7.87
C ASN A 169 -18.37 15.21 8.86
N SER A 170 -17.12 15.11 8.41
CA SER A 170 -15.94 14.98 9.26
C SER A 170 -15.48 16.36 9.77
N LEU A 171 -14.61 16.37 10.81
CA LEU A 171 -13.98 17.60 11.29
C LEU A 171 -13.16 18.31 10.21
N LEU A 172 -12.47 17.56 9.35
CA LEU A 172 -11.74 18.15 8.22
C LEU A 172 -12.66 18.75 7.17
N HIS A 173 -13.85 18.17 6.94
CA HIS A 173 -14.84 18.77 6.06
C HIS A 173 -15.37 20.10 6.64
N THR A 174 -15.73 20.13 7.91
CA THR A 174 -16.15 21.36 8.59
C THR A 174 -15.06 22.43 8.50
N MET A 175 -13.81 22.09 8.81
CA MET A 175 -12.68 23.01 8.69
C MET A 175 -12.52 23.52 7.26
N ALA A 176 -12.64 22.67 6.26
CA ALA A 176 -12.53 23.09 4.86
C ALA A 176 -13.62 24.08 4.44
N GLN A 177 -14.85 23.90 4.94
CA GLN A 177 -15.97 24.82 4.69
C GLN A 177 -15.76 26.17 5.38
N GLU A 178 -15.37 26.16 6.66
CA GLU A 178 -15.18 27.39 7.44
C GLU A 178 -14.01 28.23 6.93
N GLU A 179 -12.92 27.59 6.55
CA GLU A 179 -11.69 28.27 6.10
C GLU A 179 -11.65 28.52 4.59
N GLY A 180 -12.56 27.91 3.82
CA GLY A 180 -12.64 28.07 2.36
C GLY A 180 -11.58 27.28 1.60
N TYR A 181 -11.16 26.11 2.11
CA TYR A 181 -10.22 25.21 1.44
C TYR A 181 -10.87 24.43 0.28
N THR A 182 -10.06 24.00 -0.68
CA THR A 182 -10.54 23.10 -1.74
C THR A 182 -10.83 21.72 -1.15
N PHE A 183 -12.07 21.24 -1.25
CA PHE A 183 -12.51 19.99 -0.64
C PHE A 183 -12.87 18.93 -1.69
N LEU A 184 -12.27 17.74 -1.55
CA LEU A 184 -12.63 16.53 -2.30
C LEU A 184 -13.21 15.50 -1.32
N ALA A 185 -14.44 15.09 -1.58
CA ALA A 185 -15.12 14.14 -0.72
C ALA A 185 -14.52 12.74 -0.89
N GLN A 186 -14.06 12.13 0.22
CA GLN A 186 -13.84 10.71 0.26
C GLN A 186 -15.15 9.95 0.52
N PRO A 187 -15.38 8.79 -0.10
CA PRO A 187 -16.50 7.94 0.26
C PRO A 187 -16.41 7.56 1.74
N ALA A 188 -17.53 7.71 2.45
CA ALA A 188 -17.61 7.29 3.87
C ALA A 188 -17.47 5.77 4.03
N GLN A 189 -17.64 5.05 2.95
CA GLN A 189 -17.70 3.58 2.86
C GLN A 189 -16.35 2.89 2.74
N LEU A 190 -15.23 3.58 2.93
CA LEU A 190 -13.90 2.96 2.78
C LEU A 190 -13.46 2.12 3.99
N GLY A 191 -14.18 2.18 5.10
CA GLY A 191 -13.85 1.38 6.30
C GLY A 191 -12.77 1.99 7.18
N CYS A 192 -12.04 1.13 7.90
CA CYS A 192 -10.98 1.56 8.85
C CYS A 192 -9.64 1.81 8.18
N ALA A 193 -9.42 1.25 7.00
CA ALA A 193 -8.25 1.44 6.16
C ALA A 193 -8.63 2.27 4.94
N ASP A 194 -7.77 3.23 4.58
CA ASP A 194 -7.94 3.95 3.33
C ASP A 194 -7.76 2.97 2.17
N SER A 195 -8.61 3.09 1.15
CA SER A 195 -8.37 2.37 -0.10
C SER A 195 -7.28 3.06 -0.91
N ALA A 196 -6.42 2.26 -1.54
CA ALA A 196 -5.45 2.75 -2.51
C ALA A 196 -6.13 3.38 -3.75
N LEU A 197 -7.42 3.11 -3.97
CA LEU A 197 -8.23 3.66 -5.06
C LEU A 197 -9.04 4.89 -4.64
N SER A 198 -8.73 5.50 -3.49
CA SER A 198 -9.48 6.67 -2.96
C SER A 198 -8.96 8.01 -3.52
N PRO A 199 -9.78 9.09 -3.48
CA PRO A 199 -9.33 10.42 -3.86
C PRO A 199 -8.07 10.91 -3.11
N ALA A 200 -7.87 10.47 -1.86
CA ALA A 200 -6.68 10.80 -1.07
C ALA A 200 -5.39 10.20 -1.65
N VAL A 201 -5.51 9.18 -2.48
CA VAL A 201 -4.40 8.53 -3.17
C VAL A 201 -4.32 8.98 -4.62
N LEU A 202 -5.44 9.04 -5.31
CA LEU A 202 -5.49 9.38 -6.74
C LEU A 202 -5.15 10.85 -7.03
N LEU A 203 -5.50 11.80 -6.13
CA LEU A 203 -5.14 13.20 -6.32
C LEU A 203 -3.63 13.46 -6.32
N PRO A 204 -2.86 13.02 -5.31
CA PRO A 204 -1.41 13.18 -5.37
C PRO A 204 -0.74 12.40 -6.51
N MET A 205 -1.29 11.23 -6.92
CA MET A 205 -0.84 10.54 -8.13
C MET A 205 -1.01 11.40 -9.37
N ALA A 206 -2.20 12.01 -9.55
CA ALA A 206 -2.48 12.91 -10.67
C ALA A 206 -1.53 14.11 -10.69
N ALA A 207 -1.33 14.76 -9.54
CA ALA A 207 -0.41 15.89 -9.42
C ALA A 207 1.05 15.50 -9.80
N ALA A 208 1.44 14.28 -9.51
CA ALA A 208 2.75 13.74 -9.89
C ALA A 208 2.81 13.18 -11.33
N GLY A 209 1.75 13.32 -12.12
CA GLY A 209 1.71 12.93 -13.54
C GLY A 209 1.37 11.45 -13.80
N ILE A 210 0.86 10.73 -12.80
CA ILE A 210 0.29 9.38 -13.00
C ILE A 210 -1.21 9.54 -13.32
N GLU A 211 -1.65 8.94 -14.42
CA GLU A 211 -3.04 9.03 -14.88
C GLU A 211 -3.98 8.20 -13.97
N PRO A 212 -4.89 8.83 -13.19
CA PRO A 212 -5.76 8.11 -12.26
C PRO A 212 -6.74 7.17 -12.96
N LEU A 213 -7.19 7.52 -14.16
CA LEU A 213 -8.14 6.71 -14.91
C LEU A 213 -7.53 5.36 -15.27
N SER A 214 -6.27 5.33 -15.71
CA SER A 214 -5.57 4.08 -16.03
C SER A 214 -5.43 3.16 -14.82
N VAL A 215 -5.17 3.71 -13.62
CA VAL A 215 -5.15 2.92 -12.37
C VAL A 215 -6.54 2.33 -12.06
N LEU A 216 -7.59 3.13 -12.23
CA LEU A 216 -8.97 2.69 -11.99
C LEU A 216 -9.46 1.67 -13.02
N GLU A 217 -9.03 1.77 -14.28
CA GLU A 217 -9.33 0.78 -15.33
C GLU A 217 -8.74 -0.59 -14.99
N GLY A 218 -7.48 -0.64 -14.54
CA GLY A 218 -6.87 -1.90 -14.10
C GLY A 218 -7.56 -2.51 -12.88
N ALA A 219 -7.94 -1.69 -11.90
CA ALA A 219 -8.71 -2.14 -10.76
C ALA A 219 -10.14 -2.59 -11.16
N GLY A 220 -10.77 -1.93 -12.15
CA GLY A 220 -12.07 -2.31 -12.71
C GLY A 220 -12.02 -3.66 -13.40
N GLN A 221 -11.01 -3.92 -14.19
CA GLN A 221 -10.79 -5.23 -14.79
C GLN A 221 -10.61 -6.30 -13.71
N ALA A 222 -9.79 -6.02 -12.71
CA ALA A 222 -9.57 -6.93 -11.56
C ALA A 222 -10.86 -7.21 -10.77
N TYR A 223 -11.75 -6.23 -10.65
CA TYR A 223 -13.06 -6.43 -10.03
C TYR A 223 -13.86 -7.54 -10.71
N HIS A 224 -13.84 -7.59 -12.05
CA HIS A 224 -14.52 -8.63 -12.83
C HIS A 224 -13.76 -9.95 -12.81
N ASP A 225 -12.46 -9.93 -13.04
CA ASP A 225 -11.63 -11.12 -13.16
C ASP A 225 -11.57 -11.92 -11.86
N TYR A 226 -11.56 -11.22 -10.71
CA TYR A 226 -11.49 -11.84 -9.39
C TYR A 226 -12.85 -12.14 -8.73
N ASP A 227 -13.95 -12.06 -9.48
CA ASP A 227 -15.28 -12.50 -8.99
C ASP A 227 -15.47 -14.02 -9.04
N LEU A 228 -14.59 -14.75 -9.71
CA LEU A 228 -14.61 -16.22 -9.74
C LEU A 228 -14.41 -16.78 -8.32
N ARG A 229 -15.35 -17.64 -7.88
CA ARG A 229 -15.37 -18.21 -6.53
C ARG A 229 -14.86 -19.65 -6.55
N ALA A 230 -13.61 -19.79 -6.90
CA ALA A 230 -12.90 -21.07 -7.02
C ALA A 230 -11.40 -20.84 -6.90
N PHE A 231 -10.63 -21.91 -6.67
CA PHE A 231 -9.17 -21.81 -6.53
C PHE A 231 -8.40 -21.47 -7.81
N GLU A 232 -9.06 -21.40 -8.96
CA GLU A 232 -8.52 -20.81 -10.18
C GLU A 232 -8.39 -19.28 -10.08
N ASN A 233 -9.05 -18.66 -9.11
CA ASN A 233 -8.92 -17.24 -8.81
C ASN A 233 -7.62 -16.98 -8.03
N PRO A 234 -6.68 -16.18 -8.54
CA PRO A 234 -5.41 -15.87 -7.87
C PRO A 234 -5.59 -15.29 -6.44
N VAL A 235 -6.65 -14.50 -6.23
CA VAL A 235 -6.96 -13.98 -4.88
C VAL A 235 -7.28 -15.11 -3.91
N TRP A 236 -8.05 -16.11 -4.36
CA TRP A 236 -8.38 -17.29 -3.56
C TRP A 236 -7.15 -18.17 -3.31
N MET A 237 -6.30 -18.33 -4.33
CA MET A 237 -5.05 -19.07 -4.18
C MET A 237 -4.19 -18.46 -3.07
N TYR A 238 -3.99 -17.15 -3.14
CA TYR A 238 -3.15 -16.46 -2.16
C TYR A 238 -3.82 -16.39 -0.77
N ALA A 239 -5.10 -16.03 -0.69
CA ALA A 239 -5.83 -15.98 0.57
C ALA A 239 -5.91 -17.37 1.24
N GLY A 240 -6.22 -18.41 0.46
CA GLY A 240 -6.29 -19.81 0.94
C GLY A 240 -4.95 -20.33 1.44
N ALA A 241 -3.85 -20.04 0.72
CA ALA A 241 -2.51 -20.43 1.14
C ALA A 241 -2.14 -19.72 2.46
N ARG A 242 -2.41 -18.44 2.60
CA ARG A 242 -2.18 -17.67 3.84
C ARG A 242 -2.99 -18.23 5.01
N HIS A 243 -4.29 -18.49 4.79
CA HIS A 243 -5.17 -19.07 5.81
C HIS A 243 -4.70 -20.47 6.23
N ALA A 244 -4.37 -21.35 5.28
CA ALA A 244 -3.85 -22.67 5.57
C ALA A 244 -2.52 -22.65 6.35
N LEU A 245 -1.61 -21.72 6.04
CA LEU A 245 -0.37 -21.51 6.75
C LEU A 245 -0.60 -20.94 8.16
N GLU A 246 -1.58 -20.03 8.31
CA GLU A 246 -1.99 -19.51 9.62
C GLU A 246 -2.51 -20.61 10.54
N LEU A 247 -3.34 -21.52 10.06
CA LEU A 247 -3.81 -22.68 10.81
C LEU A 247 -2.68 -23.61 11.26
N ARG A 248 -1.51 -23.54 10.60
CA ARG A 248 -0.25 -24.21 10.98
C ARG A 248 0.64 -23.35 11.87
N ALA A 249 0.09 -22.30 12.49
CA ALA A 249 0.75 -21.33 13.34
C ALA A 249 1.85 -20.50 12.65
N ARG A 250 1.88 -20.43 11.31
CA ARG A 250 2.76 -19.55 10.55
C ARG A 250 2.08 -18.19 10.38
N ARG A 251 2.36 -17.27 11.29
CA ARG A 251 1.68 -15.96 11.38
C ARG A 251 2.54 -14.77 10.99
N THR A 252 3.77 -15.03 10.59
CA THR A 252 4.66 -14.00 10.06
C THR A 252 4.92 -14.31 8.59
N GLU A 253 4.53 -13.40 7.73
CA GLU A 253 4.80 -13.44 6.30
C GLU A 253 5.98 -12.51 5.99
N LEU A 254 7.10 -13.07 5.58
CA LEU A 254 8.23 -12.27 5.11
C LEU A 254 7.99 -11.91 3.65
N LEU A 255 7.74 -10.64 3.40
CA LEU A 255 7.51 -10.15 2.04
C LEU A 255 8.84 -9.71 1.44
N GLY A 256 9.46 -10.61 0.67
CA GLY A 256 10.73 -10.36 -0.01
C GLY A 256 10.54 -9.49 -1.26
N ILE A 257 11.29 -8.39 -1.31
CA ILE A 257 11.18 -7.37 -2.37
C ILE A 257 12.58 -7.06 -2.88
N PHE A 258 12.84 -7.37 -4.16
CA PHE A 258 14.12 -7.13 -4.80
C PHE A 258 14.28 -5.70 -5.31
N ASP A 259 13.20 -5.11 -5.84
CA ASP A 259 13.26 -3.73 -6.31
C ASP A 259 12.93 -2.76 -5.16
N PRO A 260 13.89 -1.90 -4.71
CA PRO A 260 13.65 -0.92 -3.65
C PRO A 260 12.47 0.01 -3.91
N ALA A 261 12.11 0.25 -5.16
CA ALA A 261 10.94 1.05 -5.51
C ALA A 261 9.62 0.41 -5.04
N CYS A 262 9.57 -0.92 -4.94
CA CYS A 262 8.41 -1.66 -4.44
C CYS A 262 8.33 -1.75 -2.90
N MET A 263 9.34 -1.27 -2.16
CA MET A 263 9.32 -1.31 -0.68
C MET A 263 8.17 -0.51 -0.06
N ALA A 264 7.76 0.59 -0.68
CA ALA A 264 6.61 1.36 -0.20
C ALA A 264 5.29 0.57 -0.37
N LEU A 265 5.17 -0.22 -1.44
CA LEU A 265 4.05 -1.15 -1.66
C LEU A 265 4.00 -2.23 -0.58
N GLY A 266 5.15 -2.84 -0.26
CA GLY A 266 5.23 -3.81 0.84
C GLY A 266 4.83 -3.23 2.19
N ARG A 267 5.25 -1.99 2.51
CA ARG A 267 4.86 -1.29 3.74
C ARG A 267 3.37 -0.97 3.78
N TRP A 268 2.80 -0.56 2.64
CA TRP A 268 1.37 -0.34 2.50
C TRP A 268 0.61 -1.65 2.71
N TRP A 269 1.03 -2.75 2.07
CA TRP A 269 0.43 -4.07 2.21
C TRP A 269 0.45 -4.56 3.66
N ALA A 270 1.62 -4.48 4.33
CA ALA A 270 1.76 -4.85 5.73
C ALA A 270 0.79 -4.09 6.64
N ARG A 271 0.70 -2.77 6.47
CA ARG A 271 -0.19 -1.93 7.27
C ARG A 271 -1.67 -2.19 6.98
N SER A 272 -2.04 -2.27 5.71
CA SER A 272 -3.40 -2.50 5.25
C SER A 272 -3.92 -3.85 5.75
N THR A 273 -3.12 -4.91 5.61
CA THR A 273 -3.44 -6.26 6.11
C THR A 273 -3.57 -6.29 7.62
N ALA A 274 -2.59 -5.72 8.36
CA ALA A 274 -2.65 -5.69 9.82
C ALA A 274 -3.92 -5.01 10.34
N ARG A 275 -4.37 -3.96 9.68
CA ARG A 275 -5.60 -3.24 10.06
C ARG A 275 -6.88 -4.03 9.78
N ARG A 276 -6.91 -4.84 8.73
CA ARG A 276 -8.09 -5.61 8.32
C ARG A 276 -8.17 -6.96 9.03
N SER A 277 -7.07 -7.71 9.11
CA SER A 277 -7.09 -9.12 9.50
C SER A 277 -6.33 -9.46 10.80
N CYS A 278 -5.36 -8.64 11.25
CA CYS A 278 -4.58 -9.00 12.44
C CYS A 278 -5.21 -8.52 13.73
N ARG A 279 -6.04 -9.36 14.40
CA ARG A 279 -6.61 -9.07 15.72
C ARG A 279 -7.11 -10.33 16.43
N GLY A 280 -7.22 -10.23 17.75
CA GLY A 280 -7.78 -11.31 18.58
C GLY A 280 -6.98 -12.61 18.54
N GLY A 281 -5.72 -12.55 18.11
CA GLY A 281 -4.89 -13.73 17.90
C GLY A 281 -5.01 -14.34 16.50
N TYR A 282 -5.75 -13.71 15.58
CA TYR A 282 -5.89 -14.11 14.19
C TYR A 282 -5.06 -13.21 13.26
N GLY A 283 -4.87 -13.70 12.04
CA GLY A 283 -4.25 -12.99 10.95
C GLY A 283 -2.76 -13.22 10.82
N VAL A 284 -2.30 -13.08 9.59
CA VAL A 284 -0.90 -13.14 9.18
C VAL A 284 -0.37 -11.74 9.00
N LEU A 285 0.73 -11.40 9.68
CA LEU A 285 1.38 -10.09 9.60
C LEU A 285 2.47 -10.11 8.53
N PRO A 286 2.31 -9.36 7.42
CA PRO A 286 3.38 -9.17 6.46
C PRO A 286 4.49 -8.27 7.02
N VAL A 287 5.72 -8.68 6.80
CA VAL A 287 6.94 -7.95 7.18
C VAL A 287 7.79 -7.76 5.92
N PRO A 288 7.82 -6.55 5.34
CA PRO A 288 8.61 -6.29 4.14
C PRO A 288 10.11 -6.39 4.44
N ALA A 289 10.83 -7.10 3.58
CA ALA A 289 12.27 -7.27 3.61
C ALA A 289 12.88 -6.89 2.26
N GLU A 290 13.84 -5.97 2.26
CA GLU A 290 14.55 -5.55 1.07
C GLU A 290 15.67 -6.53 0.73
N LEU A 291 15.61 -7.15 -0.44
CA LEU A 291 16.56 -8.13 -0.91
C LEU A 291 17.47 -7.53 -1.99
N PRO A 292 18.73 -7.98 -2.09
CA PRO A 292 19.36 -9.03 -1.26
C PRO A 292 19.92 -8.53 0.07
N GLY A 293 19.77 -7.23 0.42
CA GLY A 293 20.39 -6.63 1.60
C GLY A 293 20.04 -7.30 2.94
N ALA A 294 18.84 -7.91 3.04
CA ALA A 294 18.38 -8.61 4.23
C ALA A 294 18.66 -10.13 4.20
N LEU A 295 19.29 -10.65 3.16
CA LEU A 295 19.37 -12.10 2.91
C LEU A 295 19.99 -12.89 4.08
N ASP A 296 21.18 -12.50 4.53
CA ASP A 296 21.88 -13.20 5.61
C ASP A 296 21.06 -13.27 6.92
N ALA A 297 20.30 -12.18 7.20
CA ALA A 297 19.45 -12.12 8.38
C ALA A 297 18.21 -13.01 8.22
N LEU A 298 17.66 -13.08 7.01
CA LEU A 298 16.51 -13.95 6.70
C LEU A 298 16.89 -15.41 6.76
N ASP A 299 18.01 -15.81 6.15
CA ASP A 299 18.54 -17.17 6.21
C ASP A 299 18.71 -17.63 7.65
N ALA A 300 19.36 -16.80 8.49
CA ALA A 300 19.55 -17.11 9.90
C ALA A 300 18.24 -17.19 10.71
N MET A 301 17.25 -16.36 10.39
CA MET A 301 15.95 -16.33 11.07
C MET A 301 15.07 -17.50 10.65
N LEU A 302 15.13 -17.89 9.39
CA LEU A 302 14.28 -18.93 8.81
C LEU A 302 14.80 -20.34 9.10
N ASP A 303 16.09 -20.49 9.39
CA ASP A 303 16.67 -21.80 9.74
C ASP A 303 15.92 -22.42 10.92
N GLY A 304 15.20 -23.51 10.65
CA GLY A 304 14.34 -24.21 11.61
C GLY A 304 13.10 -23.45 12.09
N SER A 305 12.78 -22.28 11.54
CA SER A 305 11.57 -21.51 11.91
C SER A 305 10.29 -22.24 11.50
N ARG A 306 9.33 -22.28 12.44
CA ARG A 306 7.98 -22.83 12.21
C ARG A 306 6.89 -21.77 12.30
N SER A 307 7.22 -20.51 12.50
CA SER A 307 6.26 -19.41 12.70
C SER A 307 6.16 -18.47 11.50
N ALA A 308 7.09 -18.58 10.55
CA ALA A 308 7.16 -17.72 9.38
C ALA A 308 7.01 -18.52 8.07
N PHE A 309 6.63 -17.82 7.03
CA PHE A 309 6.68 -18.23 5.62
C PHE A 309 7.06 -17.02 4.77
N GLU A 310 7.37 -17.22 3.51
CA GLU A 310 7.78 -16.16 2.60
C GLU A 310 6.77 -15.93 1.49
N THR A 311 6.67 -14.67 1.08
CA THR A 311 6.01 -14.27 -0.16
C THR A 311 6.94 -13.35 -0.92
N PHE A 312 7.28 -13.69 -2.17
CA PHE A 312 8.07 -12.83 -3.04
C PHE A 312 7.18 -12.07 -4.00
N LEU A 313 7.37 -10.75 -4.04
CA LEU A 313 6.72 -9.90 -5.03
C LEU A 313 7.66 -9.71 -6.22
N ARG A 314 7.35 -10.37 -7.34
CA ARG A 314 8.11 -10.31 -8.59
C ARG A 314 7.31 -9.57 -9.66
N VAL A 315 7.28 -8.27 -9.54
CA VAL A 315 6.60 -7.38 -10.48
C VAL A 315 7.64 -6.44 -11.08
N PRO A 316 8.17 -6.75 -12.28
CA PRO A 316 9.23 -5.96 -12.88
C PRO A 316 8.73 -4.57 -13.22
N LEU A 317 9.49 -3.57 -12.79
CA LEU A 317 9.32 -2.20 -13.25
C LEU A 317 9.77 -2.11 -14.72
N PRO A 318 9.25 -1.13 -15.50
CA PRO A 318 9.75 -0.84 -16.84
C PRO A 318 11.24 -0.50 -16.77
N ALA A 319 12.09 -1.52 -16.87
CA ALA A 319 13.51 -1.39 -16.61
C ALA A 319 14.27 -0.87 -17.82
N ARG A 320 15.17 0.10 -17.60
CA ARG A 320 16.28 0.33 -18.50
C ARG A 320 17.26 -0.84 -18.35
N LYS A 321 17.55 -1.56 -19.43
CA LYS A 321 18.60 -2.60 -19.41
C LYS A 321 19.92 -1.94 -19.00
N ARG A 322 20.47 -2.37 -17.88
CA ARG A 322 21.78 -1.96 -17.40
C ARG A 322 22.70 -3.16 -17.45
N ASN A 323 23.77 -3.06 -18.24
CA ASN A 323 24.81 -4.07 -18.27
C ASN A 323 25.82 -3.81 -17.15
N ILE A 324 26.41 -4.88 -16.67
CA ILE A 324 27.49 -4.85 -15.67
C ILE A 324 28.78 -4.57 -16.42
N GLU A 325 29.51 -3.56 -15.97
CA GLU A 325 30.78 -3.17 -16.58
C GLU A 325 31.85 -4.24 -16.37
N LEU A 326 32.76 -4.35 -17.33
CA LEU A 326 33.91 -5.23 -17.22
C LEU A 326 34.95 -4.65 -16.25
N ASP A 327 35.30 -5.40 -15.22
CA ASP A 327 36.53 -5.14 -14.47
C ASP A 327 37.69 -5.96 -15.06
N TRP A 328 38.68 -5.27 -15.63
CA TRP A 328 39.82 -5.88 -16.26
C TRP A 328 40.79 -6.59 -15.29
N LYS A 329 40.71 -6.30 -14.02
CA LYS A 329 41.62 -6.84 -12.98
C LYS A 329 41.00 -7.90 -12.11
N ASP A 330 39.64 -7.98 -12.13
CA ASP A 330 38.85 -8.98 -11.37
C ASP A 330 39.30 -9.15 -9.89
N TYR A 331 39.56 -8.03 -9.22
CA TYR A 331 40.02 -8.03 -7.82
C TYR A 331 38.96 -8.55 -6.84
N ASP A 332 37.70 -8.55 -7.26
CA ASP A 332 36.56 -8.99 -6.48
C ASP A 332 36.17 -10.46 -6.77
N ASP A 333 36.86 -11.11 -7.70
CA ASP A 333 36.57 -12.49 -8.16
C ASP A 333 35.13 -12.65 -8.73
N LEU A 334 34.58 -11.56 -9.29
CA LEU A 334 33.23 -11.50 -9.88
C LEU A 334 33.25 -11.37 -11.42
N GLY A 335 34.36 -11.72 -12.04
CA GLY A 335 34.56 -11.65 -13.51
C GLY A 335 33.49 -12.39 -14.31
N TYR A 336 32.80 -13.37 -13.71
CA TYR A 336 31.66 -14.08 -14.30
C TYR A 336 30.41 -13.20 -14.51
N LEU A 337 30.34 -12.02 -13.91
CA LEU A 337 29.26 -11.03 -14.12
C LEU A 337 29.49 -10.19 -15.38
N SER A 338 30.69 -10.15 -15.91
CA SER A 338 31.04 -9.32 -17.05
C SER A 338 30.17 -9.61 -18.28
N GLY A 339 29.58 -8.55 -18.84
CA GLY A 339 28.70 -8.63 -20.02
C GLY A 339 27.28 -9.13 -19.74
N ARG A 340 26.96 -9.49 -18.50
CA ARG A 340 25.58 -9.77 -18.07
C ARG A 340 24.86 -8.46 -17.75
N SER A 341 23.53 -8.53 -17.71
CA SER A 341 22.71 -7.42 -17.19
C SER A 341 22.51 -7.55 -15.67
N VAL A 342 22.23 -6.42 -15.00
CA VAL A 342 21.84 -6.41 -13.58
C VAL A 342 20.59 -7.27 -13.35
N GLY A 343 19.61 -7.25 -14.28
CA GLY A 343 18.42 -8.09 -14.19
C GLY A 343 18.69 -9.59 -14.31
N GLU A 344 19.74 -10.02 -15.07
CA GLU A 344 20.16 -11.43 -15.08
C GLU A 344 20.77 -11.84 -13.75
N ALA A 345 21.54 -10.95 -13.11
CA ALA A 345 22.10 -11.21 -11.78
C ALA A 345 20.99 -11.26 -10.70
N GLU A 346 20.02 -10.36 -10.76
CA GLU A 346 18.84 -10.37 -9.89
C GLU A 346 18.02 -11.66 -10.07
N GLY A 347 17.74 -12.06 -11.31
CA GLY A 347 17.02 -13.30 -11.62
C GLY A 347 17.75 -14.53 -11.06
N ALA A 348 19.06 -14.61 -11.24
CA ALA A 348 19.86 -15.72 -10.70
C ALA A 348 19.85 -15.76 -9.16
N MET A 349 19.87 -14.59 -8.50
CA MET A 349 19.75 -14.49 -7.04
C MET A 349 18.37 -14.94 -6.57
N PHE A 350 17.31 -14.50 -7.24
CA PHE A 350 15.95 -14.93 -6.95
C PHE A 350 15.79 -16.46 -7.08
N ASP A 351 16.23 -17.02 -8.21
CA ASP A 351 16.11 -18.47 -8.46
C ASP A 351 16.92 -19.30 -7.43
N ALA A 352 18.12 -18.83 -7.06
CA ALA A 352 18.94 -19.47 -6.03
C ALA A 352 18.25 -19.42 -4.67
N LEU A 353 17.67 -18.29 -4.29
CA LEU A 353 16.94 -18.11 -3.04
C LEU A 353 15.73 -19.06 -2.98
N VAL A 354 14.90 -19.11 -4.02
CA VAL A 354 13.75 -20.03 -4.08
C VAL A 354 14.20 -21.49 -3.91
N GLN A 355 15.26 -21.91 -4.63
CA GLN A 355 15.79 -23.27 -4.53
C GLN A 355 16.35 -23.60 -3.14
N THR A 356 17.09 -22.67 -2.54
CA THR A 356 17.71 -22.86 -1.22
C THR A 356 16.63 -22.94 -0.13
N HIS A 357 15.66 -22.03 -0.14
CA HIS A 357 14.61 -21.99 0.88
C HIS A 357 13.62 -23.17 0.72
N ALA A 358 13.31 -23.57 -0.50
CA ALA A 358 12.53 -24.79 -0.74
C ALA A 358 13.25 -26.04 -0.21
N ALA A 359 14.57 -26.13 -0.35
CA ALA A 359 15.37 -27.25 0.19
C ALA A 359 15.41 -27.27 1.73
N LEU A 360 15.13 -26.13 2.38
CA LEU A 360 15.02 -26.01 3.84
C LEU A 360 13.58 -26.18 4.35
N ASP A 361 12.63 -26.61 3.50
CA ASP A 361 11.21 -26.72 3.82
C ASP A 361 10.57 -25.40 4.31
N ILE A 362 11.08 -24.26 3.86
CA ILE A 362 10.51 -22.94 4.12
C ILE A 362 9.36 -22.74 3.14
N PRO A 363 8.10 -22.57 3.61
CA PRO A 363 6.98 -22.32 2.70
C PRO A 363 7.15 -20.98 2.01
N LEU A 364 7.00 -20.98 0.69
CA LEU A 364 7.26 -19.84 -0.15
C LEU A 364 6.17 -19.68 -1.22
N ILE A 365 5.64 -18.47 -1.35
CA ILE A 365 4.65 -18.06 -2.35
C ILE A 365 5.32 -17.04 -3.27
N VAL A 366 5.09 -17.12 -4.58
CA VAL A 366 5.52 -16.08 -5.51
C VAL A 366 4.30 -15.39 -6.10
N LEU A 367 4.26 -14.08 -5.95
CA LEU A 367 3.31 -13.20 -6.64
C LEU A 367 4.03 -12.52 -7.81
N SER A 368 3.57 -12.74 -9.02
CA SER A 368 4.21 -12.16 -10.20
C SER A 368 3.21 -11.48 -11.13
N ALA A 369 3.71 -10.51 -11.90
CA ALA A 369 3.02 -9.89 -13.02
C ALA A 369 4.04 -9.62 -14.14
N GLU A 370 3.55 -9.45 -15.37
CA GLU A 370 4.45 -9.23 -16.54
C GLU A 370 5.22 -7.92 -16.43
N GLN A 371 4.54 -6.86 -15.94
CA GLN A 371 5.14 -5.53 -15.83
C GLN A 371 4.30 -4.69 -14.88
N LEU A 372 4.92 -3.73 -14.18
CA LEU A 372 4.22 -2.77 -13.33
C LEU A 372 4.02 -1.45 -14.08
N ASP A 373 2.84 -1.28 -14.65
CA ASP A 373 2.35 -0.03 -15.21
C ASP A 373 1.14 0.49 -14.40
N ALA A 374 0.49 1.56 -14.84
CA ALA A 374 -0.61 2.16 -14.10
C ALA A 374 -1.84 1.23 -13.97
N PRO A 375 -2.31 0.55 -15.02
CA PRO A 375 -3.36 -0.47 -14.88
C PRO A 375 -2.96 -1.62 -13.99
N GLN A 376 -1.74 -2.15 -14.14
CA GLN A 376 -1.26 -3.26 -13.32
C GLN A 376 -1.13 -2.88 -11.84
N LEU A 377 -0.75 -1.63 -11.55
CA LEU A 377 -0.75 -1.12 -10.18
C LEU A 377 -2.17 -1.07 -9.59
N GLY A 378 -3.15 -0.65 -10.38
CA GLY A 378 -4.57 -0.66 -9.99
C GLY A 378 -5.08 -2.06 -9.69
N GLU A 379 -4.76 -3.02 -10.57
CA GLU A 379 -5.04 -4.44 -10.36
C GLU A 379 -4.39 -4.95 -9.07
N LEU A 380 -3.11 -4.66 -8.85
CA LEU A 380 -2.36 -5.13 -7.69
C LEU A 380 -2.90 -4.56 -6.37
N PHE A 381 -3.29 -3.29 -6.35
CA PHE A 381 -3.97 -2.71 -5.18
C PHE A 381 -5.29 -3.43 -4.89
N TYR A 382 -6.11 -3.66 -5.92
CA TYR A 382 -7.37 -4.35 -5.76
C TYR A 382 -7.19 -5.81 -5.30
N PHE A 383 -6.25 -6.54 -5.93
CA PHE A 383 -5.87 -7.92 -5.57
C PHE A 383 -5.50 -8.03 -4.08
N LEU A 384 -4.61 -7.16 -3.61
CA LEU A 384 -4.13 -7.19 -2.23
C LEU A 384 -5.21 -6.76 -1.22
N GLU A 385 -6.02 -5.75 -1.54
CA GLU A 385 -7.15 -5.33 -0.68
C GLU A 385 -8.20 -6.44 -0.55
N LEU A 386 -8.56 -7.09 -1.66
CA LEU A 386 -9.51 -8.20 -1.66
C LEU A 386 -8.97 -9.42 -0.90
N THR A 387 -7.68 -9.75 -1.09
CA THR A 387 -7.01 -10.82 -0.31
C THR A 387 -7.11 -10.56 1.19
N ALA A 388 -6.76 -9.34 1.66
CA ALA A 388 -6.82 -9.00 3.07
C ALA A 388 -8.26 -9.08 3.63
N ALA A 389 -9.25 -8.66 2.84
CA ALA A 389 -10.65 -8.72 3.23
C ALA A 389 -11.17 -10.17 3.30
N LEU A 390 -10.79 -11.02 2.33
CA LEU A 390 -11.15 -12.45 2.33
C LEU A 390 -10.52 -13.17 3.52
N CYS A 391 -9.23 -12.99 3.80
CA CYS A 391 -8.58 -13.58 4.97
C CYS A 391 -9.31 -13.17 6.26
N ALA A 392 -9.58 -11.88 6.46
CA ALA A 392 -10.29 -11.41 7.64
C ALA A 392 -11.69 -12.02 7.77
N ALA A 393 -12.46 -12.06 6.69
CA ALA A 393 -13.81 -12.60 6.70
C ALA A 393 -13.82 -14.14 6.93
N ALA A 394 -12.85 -14.87 6.36
CA ALA A 394 -12.67 -16.30 6.60
C ALA A 394 -12.36 -16.60 8.09
N ASP A 395 -11.64 -15.71 8.76
CA ASP A 395 -11.39 -15.78 10.21
C ASP A 395 -12.58 -15.28 11.07
N GLY A 396 -13.74 -14.99 10.45
CA GLY A 396 -14.92 -14.45 11.12
C GLY A 396 -14.74 -13.01 11.63
N LEU A 397 -13.76 -12.28 11.11
CA LEU A 397 -13.50 -10.89 11.46
C LEU A 397 -14.19 -9.95 10.47
N ASN A 398 -14.68 -8.80 10.95
CA ASN A 398 -15.15 -7.74 10.07
C ASN A 398 -13.95 -6.93 9.53
N PRO A 399 -13.58 -7.05 8.23
CA PRO A 399 -12.44 -6.33 7.65
C PRO A 399 -12.64 -4.80 7.61
N PHE A 400 -13.85 -4.33 7.84
CA PHE A 400 -14.27 -2.92 7.72
C PHE A 400 -14.54 -2.25 9.07
N ASP A 401 -14.19 -2.89 10.20
CA ASP A 401 -14.45 -2.35 11.53
C ASP A 401 -13.76 -0.98 11.74
N ARG A 402 -14.58 0.08 11.96
CA ARG A 402 -14.11 1.45 12.17
C ARG A 402 -13.53 1.71 13.57
N LYS A 403 -13.79 0.85 14.55
CA LYS A 403 -13.52 1.11 15.98
C LYS A 403 -12.06 1.00 16.38
N ARG A 404 -11.11 1.09 15.44
CA ARG A 404 -9.69 0.99 15.75
C ARG A 404 -9.05 2.35 16.11
N SER A 405 -9.26 2.80 17.34
CA SER A 405 -8.35 3.75 17.97
C SER A 405 -7.11 3.00 18.48
N SER A 406 -5.93 3.52 18.26
CA SER A 406 -4.70 2.99 18.87
C SER A 406 -4.74 3.27 20.38
N PRO A 407 -4.70 2.23 21.25
CA PRO A 407 -4.63 2.46 22.70
C PRO A 407 -3.44 3.32 23.09
N THR A 408 -2.30 3.13 22.41
CA THR A 408 -1.08 3.92 22.61
C THR A 408 -1.30 5.40 22.30
N ARG A 409 -1.98 5.75 21.18
CA ARG A 409 -2.29 7.14 20.86
C ARG A 409 -3.29 7.75 21.85
N ALA A 410 -4.28 6.98 22.29
CA ALA A 410 -5.22 7.44 23.31
C ALA A 410 -4.50 7.74 24.64
N GLN A 411 -3.59 6.88 25.07
CA GLN A 411 -2.79 7.08 26.26
C GLN A 411 -1.83 8.28 26.13
N ALA A 412 -1.15 8.43 24.97
CA ALA A 412 -0.30 9.58 24.70
C ALA A 412 -1.09 10.90 24.79
N ALA A 413 -2.30 10.92 24.23
CA ALA A 413 -3.16 12.10 24.32
C ALA A 413 -3.59 12.40 25.75
N ALA A 414 -3.86 11.38 26.57
CA ALA A 414 -4.18 11.54 28.00
C ALA A 414 -2.99 12.14 28.76
N LEU A 415 -1.78 11.62 28.54
CA LEU A 415 -0.55 12.14 29.17
C LEU A 415 -0.26 13.62 28.82
N LEU A 416 -0.63 14.07 27.63
CA LEU A 416 -0.45 15.47 27.22
C LEU A 416 -1.54 16.42 27.74
N ARG A 417 -2.69 15.89 28.16
CA ARG A 417 -3.78 16.70 28.76
C ARG A 417 -3.64 16.91 30.26
N GLY A 418 -2.72 16.15 30.89
CA GLY A 418 -2.46 16.19 32.35
C GLY A 418 -3.44 15.30 33.09
#